data_0a4d0b17aeec0982dd43455ef2acf823
#
_entry.id   0a4d0b17aeec0982dd43455ef2acf823
#
_cell.length_a   1.000
_cell.length_b   1.000
_cell.length_c   1.000
_cell.angle_alpha   90.00
_cell.angle_beta   90.00
_cell.angle_gamma   90.00
#
_symmetry.space_group_name_H-M   'P 1'
#
loop_
_entity.id
_entity.type
_entity.pdbx_description
1 polymer ?
#
loop_
_entity_poly.entity_id
_entity_poly.type
_entity_poly.pdbx_seq_one_letter_code
_entity_poly.pdbx_strand_id
1 'polypeptide(L)'
;MADVSLLGYSTFADIVANYSSTDAGARFVLPKRVLDRMTPLVRMMPLKASNNILSNIAVRTDSLPVASTRRWNEGIKATAAKNIPLNDPIALFEDYSEVDKDLWEIQNEPNAWRADQDMNHIEGLFQLMESTLLYG
;
A
#
# COMPACT_ATOMS: atom_id res chain seq x y z
N MET A 1 29.90 -8.01 -18.22
CA MET A 1 29.41 -8.57 -16.94
C MET A 1 27.93 -8.27 -16.90
N ALA A 2 27.09 -9.28 -16.88
CA ALA A 2 25.66 -9.09 -16.75
C ALA A 2 25.38 -8.50 -15.35
N ASP A 3 24.66 -7.42 -15.30
CA ASP A 3 24.26 -6.75 -14.08
C ASP A 3 23.31 -7.68 -13.31
N VAL A 4 23.80 -8.27 -12.23
CA VAL A 4 23.05 -9.21 -11.39
C VAL A 4 21.97 -8.49 -10.56
N SER A 5 21.97 -7.14 -10.58
CA SER A 5 20.96 -6.30 -9.89
C SER A 5 19.54 -6.50 -10.42
N LEU A 6 19.38 -7.15 -11.59
CA LEU A 6 18.09 -7.46 -12.20
C LEU A 6 17.27 -8.56 -11.49
N LEU A 7 17.82 -9.21 -10.48
CA LEU A 7 17.18 -10.38 -9.83
C LEU A 7 16.43 -10.04 -8.51
N GLY A 8 16.39 -8.78 -8.10
CA GLY A 8 15.67 -8.38 -6.88
C GLY A 8 16.31 -8.80 -5.55
N TYR A 9 17.54 -9.33 -5.58
CA TYR A 9 18.30 -9.69 -4.39
C TYR A 9 19.26 -8.55 -4.00
N SER A 10 19.44 -8.30 -2.69
CA SER A 10 20.47 -7.40 -2.20
C SER A 10 21.86 -7.93 -2.60
N THR A 11 22.67 -7.08 -3.23
CA THR A 11 24.00 -7.41 -3.71
C THR A 11 25.08 -6.95 -2.74
N PHE A 12 26.31 -7.50 -2.88
CA PHE A 12 27.47 -7.01 -2.13
C PHE A 12 27.75 -5.52 -2.37
N ALA A 13 27.43 -5.01 -3.56
CA ALA A 13 27.57 -3.60 -3.90
C ALA A 13 26.60 -2.72 -3.06
N ASP A 14 25.39 -3.19 -2.81
CA ASP A 14 24.41 -2.49 -1.95
C ASP A 14 24.90 -2.42 -0.51
N ILE A 15 25.53 -3.48 -0.02
CA ILE A 15 26.15 -3.49 1.30
C ILE A 15 27.27 -2.47 1.38
N VAL A 16 28.21 -2.48 0.40
CA VAL A 16 29.32 -1.52 0.34
C VAL A 16 28.82 -0.09 0.28
N ALA A 17 27.72 0.18 -0.44
CA ALA A 17 27.11 1.50 -0.49
C ALA A 17 26.60 1.96 0.88
N ASN A 18 26.03 1.05 1.67
CA ASN A 18 25.55 1.34 3.03
C ASN A 18 26.73 1.59 4.02
N TYR A 19 27.90 0.99 3.75
CA TYR A 19 29.12 1.19 4.57
C TYR A 19 30.00 2.34 4.09
N SER A 20 29.80 2.91 2.91
CA SER A 20 30.67 3.93 2.32
C SER A 20 30.49 5.33 2.87
N SER A 21 29.77 5.50 3.97
CA SER A 21 29.74 6.75 4.69
C SER A 21 31.12 7.05 5.34
N THR A 22 31.62 8.22 5.09
CA THR A 22 33.00 8.74 5.21
C THR A 22 33.61 8.77 6.62
N ASP A 23 33.02 8.14 7.62
CA ASP A 23 33.60 8.07 8.95
C ASP A 23 34.41 6.80 9.14
N ALA A 24 35.67 7.00 9.54
CA ALA A 24 36.75 6.03 9.66
C ALA A 24 36.53 4.88 10.65
N GLY A 25 35.50 4.16 10.49
CA GLY A 25 35.25 2.91 11.18
C GLY A 25 34.03 2.29 10.50
N ALA A 26 34.22 1.18 9.83
CA ALA A 26 33.20 0.43 9.11
C ALA A 26 31.96 0.14 10.00
N ARG A 27 31.17 1.17 10.30
CA ARG A 27 29.90 1.07 11.00
C ARG A 27 28.79 1.09 9.98
N PHE A 28 27.88 0.18 10.10
CA PHE A 28 26.61 0.21 9.39
C PHE A 28 25.86 1.50 9.73
N VAL A 29 25.60 2.32 8.73
CA VAL A 29 24.82 3.54 8.87
C VAL A 29 23.44 3.29 8.32
N LEU A 30 22.43 3.34 9.20
CA LEU A 30 21.05 3.24 8.79
C LEU A 30 20.71 4.35 7.76
N PRO A 31 20.21 4.01 6.58
CA PRO A 31 19.83 5.00 5.59
C PRO A 31 18.76 5.93 6.17
N LYS A 32 18.92 7.22 5.91
CA LYS A 32 17.94 8.20 6.37
C LYS A 32 16.64 8.04 5.59
N ARG A 33 15.60 7.59 6.26
CA ARG A 33 14.29 7.37 5.65
C ARG A 33 13.63 8.71 5.30
N VAL A 34 13.68 9.04 4.03
CA VAL A 34 12.98 10.21 3.47
C VAL A 34 11.53 9.86 3.18
N LEU A 35 11.26 8.59 2.89
CA LEU A 35 9.97 8.08 2.44
C LEU A 35 8.88 8.07 3.52
N ASP A 36 9.26 8.06 4.80
CA ASP A 36 8.29 8.17 5.92
C ASP A 36 7.40 9.43 5.87
N ARG A 37 7.85 10.45 5.14
CA ARG A 37 7.07 11.67 4.86
C ARG A 37 6.25 11.62 3.57
N MET A 38 6.47 10.60 2.74
CA MET A 38 5.85 10.48 1.41
C MET A 38 4.59 9.61 1.37
N THR A 39 4.19 9.03 2.50
CA THR A 39 2.96 8.21 2.60
C THR A 39 1.91 8.81 3.55
N PRO A 40 1.53 10.08 3.41
CA PRO A 40 0.58 10.72 4.33
C PRO A 40 -0.85 10.20 4.17
N LEU A 41 -1.24 9.75 2.97
CA LEU A 41 -2.61 9.35 2.68
C LEU A 41 -3.01 8.10 3.46
N VAL A 42 -2.19 7.06 3.46
CA VAL A 42 -2.48 5.81 4.19
C VAL A 42 -2.63 6.06 5.69
N ARG A 43 -1.84 6.99 6.25
CA ARG A 43 -1.92 7.36 7.68
C ARG A 43 -3.17 8.17 8.04
N MET A 44 -3.67 8.96 7.11
CA MET A 44 -4.85 9.82 7.34
C MET A 44 -6.17 9.11 7.04
N MET A 45 -6.14 7.99 6.33
CA MET A 45 -7.36 7.28 5.93
C MET A 45 -8.00 6.55 7.10
N PRO A 46 -9.33 6.70 7.29
CA PRO A 46 -10.06 5.90 8.26
C PRO A 46 -10.14 4.45 7.77
N LEU A 47 -9.59 3.54 8.55
CA LEU A 47 -9.66 2.11 8.27
C LEU A 47 -11.00 1.54 8.77
N LYS A 48 -11.65 0.75 7.93
CA LYS A 48 -12.89 0.03 8.26
C LYS A 48 -12.76 -1.43 7.88
N ALA A 49 -13.20 -2.33 8.75
CA ALA A 49 -13.28 -3.74 8.41
C ALA A 49 -14.31 -3.97 7.29
N SER A 50 -13.98 -4.84 6.35
CA SER A 50 -14.90 -5.31 5.32
C SER A 50 -16.07 -6.09 5.92
N ASN A 51 -17.23 -6.04 5.29
CA ASN A 51 -18.42 -6.78 5.70
C ASN A 51 -18.48 -8.20 5.07
N ASN A 52 -17.56 -8.53 4.19
CA ASN A 52 -17.40 -9.84 3.58
C ASN A 52 -15.91 -10.19 3.47
N ILE A 53 -15.58 -11.48 3.37
CA ILE A 53 -14.18 -11.97 3.41
C ILE A 53 -13.37 -11.49 2.20
N LEU A 54 -13.95 -11.50 1.00
CA LEU A 54 -13.25 -11.20 -0.26
C LEU A 54 -13.72 -9.91 -0.94
N SER A 55 -14.70 -9.23 -0.37
CA SER A 55 -15.25 -8.01 -0.96
C SER A 55 -15.95 -7.16 0.09
N ASN A 56 -16.13 -5.89 -0.20
CA ASN A 56 -17.01 -5.02 0.57
C ASN A 56 -18.30 -4.78 -0.20
N ILE A 57 -19.42 -5.17 0.38
CA ILE A 57 -20.75 -5.00 -0.23
C ILE A 57 -21.38 -3.72 0.32
N ALA A 58 -21.69 -2.80 -0.57
CA ALA A 58 -22.38 -1.56 -0.28
C ALA A 58 -23.61 -1.41 -1.19
N VAL A 59 -24.51 -0.52 -0.82
CA VAL A 59 -25.68 -0.19 -1.64
C VAL A 59 -25.62 1.28 -1.98
N ARG A 60 -25.67 1.60 -3.26
CA ARG A 60 -25.73 2.96 -3.77
C ARG A 60 -27.14 3.26 -4.29
N THR A 61 -27.68 4.41 -3.94
CA THR A 61 -28.92 4.91 -4.55
C THR A 61 -28.60 5.43 -5.95
N ASP A 62 -29.23 4.84 -6.97
CA ASP A 62 -29.06 5.19 -8.37
C ASP A 62 -29.99 6.34 -8.78
N SER A 63 -31.23 6.27 -8.38
CA SER A 63 -32.19 7.30 -8.66
C SER A 63 -33.08 7.60 -7.46
N LEU A 64 -33.37 8.86 -7.27
CA LEU A 64 -34.31 9.34 -6.27
C LEU A 64 -35.73 9.39 -6.85
N PRO A 65 -36.77 9.20 -6.02
CA PRO A 65 -38.14 9.39 -6.47
C PRO A 65 -38.35 10.86 -6.84
N VAL A 66 -39.02 11.06 -7.96
CA VAL A 66 -39.35 12.43 -8.44
C VAL A 66 -40.71 12.82 -7.89
N ALA A 67 -40.76 13.92 -7.11
CA ALA A 67 -42.02 14.49 -6.67
C ALA A 67 -42.74 15.18 -7.84
N SER A 68 -44.06 15.07 -7.87
CA SER A 68 -44.89 15.73 -8.88
C SER A 68 -45.97 16.60 -8.20
N THR A 69 -46.29 17.71 -8.82
CA THR A 69 -47.43 18.55 -8.40
C THR A 69 -48.73 17.95 -8.92
N ARG A 70 -49.80 18.03 -8.16
CA ARG A 70 -51.14 17.58 -8.59
C ARG A 70 -52.16 18.71 -8.53
N ARG A 71 -53.15 18.63 -9.37
CA ARG A 71 -54.38 19.44 -9.28
C ARG A 71 -55.37 18.80 -8.33
N TRP A 72 -56.36 19.59 -7.90
CA TRP A 72 -57.48 19.07 -7.09
C TRP A 72 -58.20 17.94 -7.83
N ASN A 73 -58.53 16.85 -7.14
CA ASN A 73 -59.17 15.62 -7.67
C ASN A 73 -58.32 14.85 -8.71
N GLU A 74 -57.03 15.12 -8.84
CA GLU A 74 -56.12 14.35 -9.71
C GLU A 74 -55.28 13.36 -8.88
N GLY A 75 -55.08 12.16 -9.37
CA GLY A 75 -54.20 11.16 -8.77
C GLY A 75 -52.72 11.48 -9.01
N ILE A 76 -51.83 11.01 -8.11
CA ILE A 76 -50.39 11.05 -8.28
C ILE A 76 -49.89 9.65 -8.59
N LYS A 77 -48.97 9.57 -9.53
CA LYS A 77 -48.28 8.31 -9.83
C LYS A 77 -47.25 8.01 -8.73
N ALA A 78 -47.28 6.80 -8.21
CA ALA A 78 -46.29 6.34 -7.23
C ALA A 78 -44.91 6.30 -7.88
N THR A 79 -43.91 6.81 -7.16
CA THR A 79 -42.50 6.76 -7.55
C THR A 79 -41.68 6.10 -6.46
N ALA A 80 -40.62 5.40 -6.81
CA ALA A 80 -39.74 4.72 -5.86
C ALA A 80 -38.27 5.03 -6.14
N ALA A 81 -37.47 5.01 -5.11
CA ALA A 81 -36.03 5.05 -5.27
C ALA A 81 -35.51 3.74 -5.84
N LYS A 82 -34.48 3.80 -6.67
CA LYS A 82 -33.79 2.63 -7.20
C LYS A 82 -32.41 2.55 -6.56
N ASN A 83 -32.12 1.38 -6.01
CA ASN A 83 -30.83 1.09 -5.38
C ASN A 83 -30.10 0.03 -6.18
N ILE A 84 -28.78 0.18 -6.29
CA ILE A 84 -27.90 -0.77 -6.96
C ILE A 84 -26.90 -1.30 -5.93
N PRO A 85 -26.73 -2.62 -5.80
CA PRO A 85 -25.67 -3.19 -4.99
C PRO A 85 -24.31 -2.91 -5.65
N LEU A 86 -23.35 -2.46 -4.86
CA LEU A 86 -21.97 -2.25 -5.23
C LEU A 86 -21.13 -3.32 -4.53
N ASN A 87 -20.32 -4.02 -5.30
CA ASN A 87 -19.41 -5.02 -4.78
C ASN A 87 -17.98 -4.63 -5.11
N ASP A 88 -17.25 -4.16 -4.08
CA ASP A 88 -15.86 -3.76 -4.20
C ASP A 88 -14.96 -4.93 -3.82
N PRO A 89 -14.21 -5.53 -4.75
CA PRO A 89 -13.28 -6.61 -4.44
C PRO A 89 -12.12 -6.11 -3.58
N ILE A 90 -11.60 -6.98 -2.71
CA ILE A 90 -10.41 -6.72 -1.92
C ILE A 90 -9.18 -7.05 -2.76
N ALA A 91 -8.24 -6.10 -2.84
CA ALA A 91 -6.93 -6.35 -3.41
C ALA A 91 -5.98 -6.89 -2.33
N LEU A 92 -5.12 -7.82 -2.71
CA LEU A 92 -4.07 -8.37 -1.87
C LEU A 92 -2.73 -7.78 -2.32
N PHE A 93 -1.99 -7.20 -1.39
CA PHE A 93 -0.63 -6.70 -1.61
C PHE A 93 0.33 -7.62 -0.87
N GLU A 94 1.27 -8.19 -1.58
CA GLU A 94 2.29 -9.08 -1.04
C GLU A 94 3.66 -8.64 -1.53
N ASP A 95 4.66 -8.80 -0.68
CA ASP A 95 6.06 -8.59 -1.01
C ASP A 95 6.89 -9.68 -0.33
N TYR A 96 8.03 -10.01 -0.90
CA TYR A 96 8.89 -11.08 -0.43
C TYR A 96 10.33 -10.60 -0.33
N SER A 97 10.91 -10.70 0.87
CA SER A 97 12.30 -10.34 1.15
C SER A 97 13.15 -11.59 1.32
N GLU A 98 14.09 -11.81 0.42
CA GLU A 98 15.04 -12.90 0.48
C GLU A 98 16.47 -12.37 0.54
N VAL A 99 17.27 -12.94 1.41
CA VAL A 99 18.67 -12.58 1.61
C VAL A 99 19.49 -13.85 1.74
N ASP A 100 20.64 -13.87 1.08
CA ASP A 100 21.62 -14.94 1.21
C ASP A 100 22.15 -15.02 2.65
N LYS A 101 22.20 -16.22 3.20
CA LYS A 101 22.67 -16.49 4.56
C LYS A 101 24.12 -16.05 4.77
N ASP A 102 24.98 -16.34 3.82
CA ASP A 102 26.41 -15.98 3.90
C ASP A 102 26.59 -14.45 3.90
N LEU A 103 25.74 -13.76 3.14
CA LEU A 103 25.72 -12.30 3.11
C LEU A 103 25.27 -11.68 4.45
N TRP A 104 24.30 -12.30 5.09
CA TRP A 104 23.81 -11.92 6.41
C TRP A 104 24.88 -12.12 7.50
N GLU A 105 25.63 -13.25 7.46
CA GLU A 105 26.67 -13.60 8.43
C GLU A 105 27.90 -12.66 8.37
N ILE A 106 28.21 -12.07 7.21
CA ILE A 106 29.34 -11.14 7.04
C ILE A 106 29.08 -9.76 7.68
N GLN A 107 27.81 -9.43 7.96
CA GLN A 107 27.45 -8.13 8.51
C GLN A 107 27.95 -7.97 9.96
N ASN A 108 28.42 -6.76 10.30
CA ASN A 108 28.79 -6.45 11.68
C ASN A 108 27.58 -6.46 12.65
N GLU A 109 26.42 -6.00 12.13
CA GLU A 109 25.16 -5.95 12.86
C GLU A 109 24.04 -6.59 12.01
N PRO A 110 24.04 -7.94 11.87
CA PRO A 110 23.17 -8.62 10.91
C PRO A 110 21.68 -8.42 11.19
N ASN A 111 21.28 -8.35 12.45
CA ASN A 111 19.87 -8.14 12.81
C ASN A 111 19.39 -6.72 12.48
N ALA A 112 20.23 -5.71 12.73
CA ALA A 112 19.89 -4.31 12.41
C ALA A 112 19.80 -4.11 10.89
N TRP A 113 20.74 -4.68 10.16
CA TRP A 113 20.74 -4.64 8.71
C TRP A 113 19.50 -5.36 8.11
N ARG A 114 19.16 -6.55 8.64
CA ARG A 114 17.94 -7.27 8.20
C ARG A 114 16.67 -6.48 8.49
N ALA A 115 16.57 -5.91 9.68
CA ALA A 115 15.42 -5.08 10.04
C ALA A 115 15.28 -3.87 9.12
N ASP A 116 16.38 -3.27 8.68
CA ASP A 116 16.36 -2.17 7.72
C ASP A 116 15.87 -2.61 6.33
N GLN A 117 16.32 -3.77 5.85
CA GLN A 117 15.82 -4.35 4.60
C GLN A 117 14.31 -4.62 4.67
N ASP A 118 13.84 -5.26 5.74
CA ASP A 118 12.42 -5.54 5.93
C ASP A 118 11.57 -4.26 5.99
N MET A 119 12.09 -3.20 6.60
CA MET A 119 11.43 -1.91 6.61
C MET A 119 11.38 -1.23 5.23
N ASN A 120 12.38 -1.44 4.37
CA ASN A 120 12.36 -0.94 2.99
C ASN A 120 11.23 -1.62 2.18
N HIS A 121 11.03 -2.92 2.37
CA HIS A 121 9.92 -3.66 1.76
C HIS A 121 8.56 -3.15 2.26
N ILE A 122 8.41 -2.89 3.55
CA ILE A 122 7.18 -2.31 4.13
C ILE A 122 6.90 -0.92 3.54
N GLU A 123 7.92 -0.07 3.40
CA GLU A 123 7.77 1.25 2.76
C GLU A 123 7.34 1.12 1.29
N GLY A 124 7.90 0.15 0.56
CA GLY A 124 7.50 -0.16 -0.82
C GLY A 124 6.03 -0.57 -0.94
N LEU A 125 5.55 -1.41 -0.02
CA LEU A 125 4.13 -1.79 0.05
C LEU A 125 3.21 -0.59 0.30
N PHE A 126 3.58 0.33 1.20
CA PHE A 126 2.81 1.55 1.45
C PHE A 126 2.76 2.46 0.22
N GLN A 127 3.88 2.61 -0.50
CA GLN A 127 3.90 3.38 -1.75
C GLN A 127 3.00 2.76 -2.82
N LEU A 128 3.03 1.44 -2.97
CA LEU A 128 2.15 0.72 -3.89
C LEU A 128 0.68 0.95 -3.52
N MET A 129 0.35 0.86 -2.23
CA MET A 129 -1.00 1.12 -1.73
C MET A 129 -1.45 2.54 -2.04
N GLU A 130 -0.60 3.57 -1.79
CA GLU A 130 -0.94 4.97 -2.10
C GLU A 130 -1.09 5.20 -3.60
N SER A 131 -0.21 4.63 -4.43
CA SER A 131 -0.32 4.76 -5.88
C SER A 131 -1.60 4.13 -6.41
N THR A 132 -1.99 2.98 -5.88
CA THR A 132 -3.25 2.30 -6.24
C THR A 132 -4.47 3.12 -5.82
N LEU A 133 -4.42 3.79 -4.66
CA LEU A 133 -5.49 4.68 -4.22
C LEU A 133 -5.67 5.93 -5.09
N LEU A 134 -4.58 6.44 -5.66
CA LEU A 134 -4.61 7.66 -6.47
C LEU A 134 -4.93 7.40 -7.93
N TYR A 135 -4.47 6.31 -8.47
CA TYR A 135 -4.53 6.03 -9.92
C TYR A 135 -5.42 4.83 -10.28
N GLY A 136 -5.86 4.03 -9.32
CA GLY A 136 -6.73 2.86 -9.52
C GLY A 136 -5.98 1.58 -9.78
#